data_a16503136a3639eb61a9925a072c49fd
#
_entry.id   a16503136a3639eb61a9925a072c49fd
#
_cell.length_a   1.000
_cell.length_b   1.000
_cell.length_c   1.000
_cell.angle_alpha   90.00
_cell.angle_beta   90.00
_cell.angle_gamma   90.00
#
_symmetry.space_group_name_H-M   'P 1'
#
loop_
_entity.id
_entity.type
_entity.pdbx_description
1 polymer ?
#
loop_
_entity_poly.entity_id
_entity_poly.type
_entity_poly.pdbx_seq_one_letter_code
_entity_poly.pdbx_strand_id
1 'polypeptide(L)'
;MKKALAISLALALGAAFGFEAKFEGEKVVFACPAAGTFRLECQTGKVKLSAAEGAVDFAVTEAKSNQMLLSMLVPPSFIQGGAWRVDAQEGAFPFALGLDEKLFKGNGREIAVKDVNGETLVLGFPVGTYFEVQDNRKWNWNTFEYRIFIPAETKEWRMTYSFTPAQGRKKLMDKFGQTPRDFPGKISDEAELKADVASEKAFYRSLDFAGRLARKGIRLDAFGGVAGTGRKFGLKKTGFFHLEKRGERHYLVDPAGNAFFHLGVCVFGGGDDLTDVTGREDAFEWLPPHEGPFAAAWKTDEPYWSTRAVSHYRANLVRKFGSYDHTEAAVRNIARVRQAGFNSMGAFGEVSAAARKAFFPYVRQFPFWGIKKIPSIRGVFDPYDAETVKSVEQALDSVRADADDPLLIGYFLDNEQAFEAIARAVPELDDSWAAKRAFTASGKTAEAFVEDFLEKYYSVIEKAFRARDPNHLLLGNRWMPSTADNETLCRVAGRHLDAISINYYAREIDRAFVQRVYARTGGLPQIWSEFFYSAGRESNVGPFTFDVPTQRARGEAYGRYVKAAVSMGFVVGVEWFTLIDQAATGRFFQGVGGESYNTGLLSVTDRPYRDLWTGMRDANLKVIGTLK
;
A
#
# COMPACT_ATOMS: atom_id res chain seq x y z
N MET A 1 29.98 -47.86 -9.39
CA MET A 1 29.35 -47.21 -10.57
C MET A 1 27.83 -47.11 -10.49
N LYS A 2 27.06 -48.14 -10.07
CA LYS A 2 25.58 -48.04 -10.01
C LYS A 2 25.04 -47.06 -8.93
N LYS A 3 25.73 -46.86 -7.80
CA LYS A 3 25.31 -45.87 -6.75
C LYS A 3 25.57 -44.41 -7.14
N ALA A 4 26.66 -44.16 -7.90
CA ALA A 4 26.95 -42.80 -8.41
C ALA A 4 25.95 -42.35 -9.49
N LEU A 5 25.44 -43.31 -10.27
CA LEU A 5 24.44 -43.01 -11.32
C LEU A 5 23.05 -42.70 -10.73
N ALA A 6 22.67 -43.33 -9.61
CA ALA A 6 21.41 -43.05 -8.93
C ALA A 6 21.44 -41.69 -8.22
N ILE A 7 22.58 -41.28 -7.67
CA ILE A 7 22.74 -39.98 -7.01
C ILE A 7 22.74 -38.85 -8.07
N SER A 8 23.39 -39.04 -9.22
CA SER A 8 23.32 -38.09 -10.32
C SER A 8 21.93 -37.97 -10.94
N LEU A 9 21.15 -39.05 -10.96
CA LEU A 9 19.78 -39.02 -11.50
C LEU A 9 18.79 -38.32 -10.51
N ALA A 10 18.97 -38.51 -9.21
CA ALA A 10 18.16 -37.82 -8.21
C ALA A 10 18.47 -36.30 -8.13
N LEU A 11 19.76 -35.93 -8.26
CA LEU A 11 20.19 -34.54 -8.38
C LEU A 11 19.74 -33.92 -9.72
N ALA A 12 19.75 -34.69 -10.82
CA ALA A 12 19.26 -34.22 -12.11
C ALA A 12 17.72 -34.03 -12.14
N LEU A 13 16.95 -34.86 -11.42
CA LEU A 13 15.51 -34.73 -11.32
C LEU A 13 15.12 -33.56 -10.41
N GLY A 14 15.83 -33.29 -9.32
CA GLY A 14 15.60 -32.12 -8.48
C GLY A 14 15.88 -30.79 -9.22
N ALA A 15 16.97 -30.75 -10.00
CA ALA A 15 17.34 -29.60 -10.82
C ALA A 15 16.39 -29.39 -12.02
N ALA A 16 15.74 -30.45 -12.52
CA ALA A 16 14.83 -30.36 -13.67
C ALA A 16 13.48 -29.72 -13.31
N PHE A 17 13.12 -29.64 -12.03
CA PHE A 17 11.85 -29.06 -11.56
C PHE A 17 12.01 -27.71 -10.83
N GLY A 18 13.21 -27.12 -10.80
CA GLY A 18 13.46 -25.77 -10.28
C GLY A 18 13.21 -25.60 -8.76
N PHE A 19 13.06 -26.71 -8.01
CA PHE A 19 12.91 -26.67 -6.57
C PHE A 19 14.27 -26.91 -5.90
N GLU A 20 14.74 -25.93 -5.12
CA GLU A 20 15.99 -25.98 -4.38
C GLU A 20 15.79 -25.48 -2.95
N ALA A 21 16.29 -26.26 -1.96
CA ALA A 21 16.48 -25.78 -0.60
C ALA A 21 17.86 -25.12 -0.49
N LYS A 22 17.88 -23.83 -0.12
CA LYS A 22 19.11 -23.05 0.07
C LYS A 22 19.21 -22.56 1.50
N PHE A 23 20.40 -22.14 1.92
CA PHE A 23 20.61 -21.47 3.19
C PHE A 23 20.98 -20.00 2.95
N GLU A 24 20.25 -19.10 3.61
CA GLU A 24 20.57 -17.68 3.69
C GLU A 24 20.85 -17.34 5.17
N GLY A 25 22.10 -17.54 5.61
CA GLY A 25 22.46 -17.45 7.03
C GLY A 25 21.74 -18.52 7.87
N GLU A 26 20.90 -18.10 8.80
CA GLU A 26 20.11 -18.99 9.68
C GLU A 26 18.73 -19.34 9.10
N LYS A 27 18.48 -19.04 7.83
CA LYS A 27 17.19 -19.29 7.15
C LYS A 27 17.31 -20.45 6.16
N VAL A 28 16.28 -21.28 6.13
CA VAL A 28 16.08 -22.26 5.06
C VAL A 28 15.15 -21.65 4.02
N VAL A 29 15.61 -21.64 2.77
CA VAL A 29 14.89 -21.04 1.66
C VAL A 29 14.50 -22.12 0.66
N PHE A 30 13.19 -22.21 0.38
CA PHE A 30 12.63 -23.10 -0.61
C PHE A 30 12.14 -22.25 -1.81
N ALA A 31 12.80 -22.38 -2.95
CA ALA A 31 12.39 -21.74 -4.18
C ALA A 31 11.43 -22.66 -4.95
N CYS A 32 10.17 -22.29 -5.01
CA CYS A 32 9.14 -23.01 -5.74
C CYS A 32 8.78 -22.22 -7.01
N PRO A 33 8.84 -22.84 -8.20
CA PRO A 33 8.66 -22.12 -9.45
C PRO A 33 7.29 -21.42 -9.62
N ALA A 34 6.23 -21.99 -9.07
CA ALA A 34 4.88 -21.42 -9.19
C ALA A 34 4.42 -20.72 -7.91
N ALA A 35 4.73 -21.28 -6.75
CA ALA A 35 4.24 -20.77 -5.46
C ALA A 35 5.17 -19.70 -4.84
N GLY A 36 6.32 -19.43 -5.44
CA GLY A 36 7.27 -18.43 -4.94
C GLY A 36 8.27 -18.97 -3.94
N THR A 37 8.97 -18.09 -3.27
CA THR A 37 10.04 -18.44 -2.33
C THR A 37 9.50 -18.48 -0.89
N PHE A 38 9.58 -19.63 -0.25
CA PHE A 38 9.28 -19.79 1.17
C PHE A 38 10.57 -19.68 1.99
N ARG A 39 10.52 -18.91 3.07
CA ARG A 39 11.64 -18.80 4.02
C ARG A 39 11.18 -19.29 5.38
N LEU A 40 11.89 -20.32 5.89
CA LEU A 40 11.72 -20.79 7.26
C LEU A 40 12.82 -20.16 8.11
N GLU A 41 12.41 -19.40 9.12
CA GLU A 41 13.30 -18.60 9.96
C GLU A 41 13.02 -18.84 11.45
N CYS A 42 14.10 -18.92 12.25
CA CYS A 42 14.00 -18.98 13.70
C CYS A 42 13.77 -17.59 14.29
N GLN A 43 12.69 -17.41 15.06
CA GLN A 43 12.29 -16.13 15.65
C GLN A 43 12.77 -15.95 17.11
N THR A 44 12.98 -17.06 17.83
CA THR A 44 13.22 -17.03 19.30
C THR A 44 14.54 -17.65 19.71
N GLY A 45 15.57 -17.54 18.86
CA GLY A 45 16.89 -18.09 19.13
C GLY A 45 17.80 -18.02 17.94
N LYS A 46 18.93 -18.73 18.01
CA LYS A 46 19.85 -18.93 16.89
C LYS A 46 20.06 -20.40 16.63
N VAL A 47 20.20 -20.75 15.36
CA VAL A 47 20.39 -22.12 14.91
C VAL A 47 21.56 -22.20 13.93
N LYS A 48 22.33 -23.27 13.99
CA LYS A 48 23.26 -23.66 12.95
C LYS A 48 22.58 -24.69 12.06
N LEU A 49 22.63 -24.45 10.76
CA LEU A 49 22.01 -25.30 9.75
C LEU A 49 23.05 -26.15 9.02
N SER A 50 22.71 -27.38 8.72
CA SER A 50 23.48 -28.22 7.81
C SER A 50 22.57 -29.03 6.88
N ALA A 51 22.98 -29.19 5.64
CA ALA A 51 22.23 -29.95 4.65
C ALA A 51 22.43 -31.45 4.83
N ALA A 52 21.35 -32.21 4.68
CA ALA A 52 21.34 -33.65 4.55
C ALA A 52 20.48 -34.04 3.33
N GLU A 53 20.55 -35.28 2.87
CA GLU A 53 19.75 -35.75 1.74
C GLU A 53 18.24 -35.69 2.10
N GLY A 54 17.48 -34.82 1.41
CA GLY A 54 16.06 -34.59 1.65
C GLY A 54 15.72 -34.01 3.03
N ALA A 55 16.72 -33.44 3.74
CA ALA A 55 16.54 -32.91 5.07
C ALA A 55 17.48 -31.76 5.40
N VAL A 56 17.16 -31.04 6.47
CA VAL A 56 17.99 -30.02 7.09
C VAL A 56 18.16 -30.38 8.57
N ASP A 57 19.39 -30.44 9.04
CA ASP A 57 19.72 -30.61 10.45
C ASP A 57 19.88 -29.23 11.10
N PHE A 58 19.24 -29.08 12.24
CA PHE A 58 19.25 -27.87 13.08
C PHE A 58 19.99 -28.17 14.39
N ALA A 59 20.94 -27.32 14.74
CA ALA A 59 21.56 -27.30 16.06
C ALA A 59 21.32 -25.94 16.72
N VAL A 60 20.65 -25.92 17.87
CA VAL A 60 20.33 -24.70 18.62
C VAL A 60 21.60 -24.18 19.29
N THR A 61 22.03 -23.00 18.93
CA THR A 61 23.21 -22.31 19.50
C THR A 61 22.84 -21.31 20.59
N GLU A 62 21.63 -20.75 20.51
CA GLU A 62 21.09 -19.82 21.49
C GLU A 62 19.56 -19.98 21.57
N ALA A 63 19.00 -20.18 22.76
CA ALA A 63 17.56 -20.20 22.99
C ALA A 63 17.15 -19.01 23.86
N LYS A 64 16.19 -18.20 23.37
CA LYS A 64 15.66 -17.01 24.05
C LYS A 64 14.35 -17.27 24.80
N SER A 65 13.76 -18.43 24.63
CA SER A 65 12.49 -18.82 25.25
C SER A 65 12.42 -20.32 25.50
N ASN A 66 11.37 -20.78 26.22
CA ASN A 66 11.10 -22.18 26.48
C ASN A 66 10.62 -22.97 25.24
N GLN A 67 10.46 -22.32 24.12
CA GLN A 67 10.12 -22.93 22.82
C GLN A 67 10.87 -22.23 21.71
N MET A 68 11.34 -23.01 20.75
CA MET A 68 11.89 -22.47 19.51
C MET A 68 10.74 -22.22 18.55
N LEU A 69 10.48 -20.95 18.22
CA LEU A 69 9.51 -20.58 17.20
C LEU A 69 10.21 -20.46 15.86
N LEU A 70 9.81 -21.30 14.91
CA LEU A 70 10.11 -21.13 13.50
C LEU A 70 8.89 -20.52 12.80
N SER A 71 9.12 -19.56 11.92
CA SER A 71 8.08 -18.93 11.09
C SER A 71 8.37 -19.22 9.62
N MET A 72 7.31 -19.62 8.90
CA MET A 72 7.34 -19.73 7.45
C MET A 72 6.19 -18.90 6.87
N LEU A 73 6.53 -17.77 6.25
CA LEU A 73 5.56 -16.89 5.59
C LEU A 73 5.23 -17.44 4.21
N VAL A 74 3.94 -17.42 3.86
CA VAL A 74 3.42 -17.96 2.61
C VAL A 74 2.59 -16.88 1.91
N PRO A 75 3.01 -16.43 0.71
CA PRO A 75 2.31 -15.39 -0.03
C PRO A 75 0.91 -15.82 -0.48
N PRO A 76 -0.15 -15.06 -0.21
CA PRO A 76 -1.51 -15.42 -0.60
C PRO A 76 -1.72 -15.50 -2.11
N SER A 77 -1.03 -14.68 -2.87
CA SER A 77 -1.22 -14.56 -4.33
C SER A 77 -1.03 -15.88 -5.09
N PHE A 78 -0.36 -16.86 -4.50
CA PHE A 78 -0.10 -18.15 -5.13
C PHE A 78 -0.84 -19.33 -4.50
N ILE A 79 -1.28 -19.19 -3.25
CA ILE A 79 -1.86 -20.30 -2.49
C ILE A 79 -3.34 -20.12 -2.16
N GLN A 80 -3.92 -18.94 -2.31
CA GLN A 80 -5.36 -18.74 -2.12
C GLN A 80 -6.16 -19.68 -3.02
N GLY A 81 -7.03 -20.49 -2.39
CA GLY A 81 -7.72 -21.58 -3.07
C GLY A 81 -6.96 -22.90 -3.15
N GLY A 82 -5.69 -22.94 -2.73
CA GLY A 82 -4.94 -24.15 -2.40
C GLY A 82 -5.28 -24.66 -1.01
N ALA A 83 -4.46 -25.58 -0.47
CA ALA A 83 -4.73 -26.21 0.81
C ALA A 83 -3.53 -26.14 1.76
N TRP A 84 -3.82 -25.92 3.05
CA TRP A 84 -2.92 -26.22 4.16
C TRP A 84 -3.21 -27.61 4.70
N ARG A 85 -2.21 -28.28 5.22
CA ARG A 85 -2.36 -29.57 5.92
C ARG A 85 -1.41 -29.63 7.09
N VAL A 86 -1.88 -30.20 8.20
CA VAL A 86 -1.06 -30.64 9.34
C VAL A 86 -1.46 -32.07 9.65
N ASP A 87 -0.54 -33.02 9.45
CA ASP A 87 -0.79 -34.46 9.47
C ASP A 87 -2.01 -34.84 8.60
N ALA A 88 -3.06 -35.38 9.22
CA ALA A 88 -4.29 -35.76 8.53
C ALA A 88 -5.36 -34.65 8.47
N GLN A 89 -5.11 -33.50 9.09
CA GLN A 89 -6.06 -32.37 9.08
C GLN A 89 -5.68 -31.40 7.97
N GLU A 90 -6.64 -31.08 7.11
CA GLU A 90 -6.44 -30.17 6.01
C GLU A 90 -7.59 -29.17 5.86
N GLY A 91 -7.31 -28.04 5.23
CA GLY A 91 -8.29 -27.02 4.90
C GLY A 91 -7.81 -26.14 3.76
N ALA A 92 -8.71 -25.37 3.18
CA ALA A 92 -8.36 -24.42 2.13
C ALA A 92 -7.70 -23.16 2.72
N PHE A 93 -6.75 -22.58 2.00
CA PHE A 93 -6.35 -21.19 2.23
C PHE A 93 -7.49 -20.27 1.78
N PRO A 94 -8.16 -19.58 2.72
CA PRO A 94 -9.37 -18.84 2.40
C PRO A 94 -9.08 -17.62 1.55
N PHE A 95 -9.96 -17.36 0.59
CA PHE A 95 -9.92 -16.11 -0.17
C PHE A 95 -10.37 -14.93 0.70
N ALA A 96 -11.52 -15.02 1.35
CA ALA A 96 -12.03 -14.01 2.28
C ALA A 96 -11.45 -14.20 3.69
N LEU A 97 -11.30 -13.09 4.42
CA LEU A 97 -10.93 -13.13 5.83
C LEU A 97 -12.01 -13.87 6.65
N GLY A 98 -11.56 -14.81 7.48
CA GLY A 98 -12.40 -15.50 8.43
C GLY A 98 -12.65 -14.69 9.71
N LEU A 99 -13.50 -15.22 10.59
CA LEU A 99 -13.69 -14.65 11.93
C LEU A 99 -12.45 -14.92 12.79
N ASP A 100 -11.90 -16.14 12.70
CA ASP A 100 -10.66 -16.53 13.36
C ASP A 100 -9.44 -16.29 12.44
N GLU A 101 -8.37 -15.80 13.03
CA GLU A 101 -7.06 -15.68 12.36
C GLU A 101 -6.32 -17.01 12.26
N LYS A 102 -6.66 -17.99 13.10
CA LYS A 102 -6.04 -19.32 13.12
C LYS A 102 -6.86 -20.30 12.28
N LEU A 103 -6.30 -20.70 11.14
CA LEU A 103 -6.86 -21.77 10.31
C LEU A 103 -6.66 -23.15 10.96
N PHE A 104 -5.57 -23.30 11.72
CA PHE A 104 -5.24 -24.49 12.48
C PHE A 104 -4.43 -24.13 13.73
N LYS A 105 -4.59 -24.91 14.78
CA LYS A 105 -3.73 -24.96 15.97
C LYS A 105 -3.74 -26.37 16.59
N GLY A 106 -2.57 -26.92 16.84
CA GLY A 106 -2.45 -28.26 17.45
C GLY A 106 -1.07 -28.88 17.27
N ASN A 107 -0.87 -30.05 17.90
CA ASN A 107 0.33 -30.83 17.72
C ASN A 107 0.29 -31.61 16.40
N GLY A 108 1.48 -31.88 15.84
CA GLY A 108 1.63 -32.66 14.62
C GLY A 108 3.09 -32.99 14.34
N ARG A 109 3.33 -33.62 13.20
CA ARG A 109 4.67 -34.01 12.74
C ARG A 109 5.00 -33.52 11.36
N GLU A 110 3.99 -33.19 10.57
CA GLU A 110 4.15 -32.85 9.18
C GLU A 110 3.21 -31.70 8.82
N ILE A 111 3.72 -30.73 8.07
CA ILE A 111 2.91 -29.71 7.43
C ILE A 111 3.03 -29.84 5.92
N ALA A 112 1.98 -29.47 5.19
CA ALA A 112 2.03 -29.32 3.76
C ALA A 112 1.39 -28.00 3.32
N VAL A 113 2.03 -27.36 2.35
CA VAL A 113 1.50 -26.20 1.62
C VAL A 113 1.23 -26.66 0.19
N LYS A 114 -0.02 -26.61 -0.22
CA LYS A 114 -0.44 -26.96 -1.58
C LYS A 114 -1.00 -25.72 -2.25
N ASP A 115 -0.46 -25.36 -3.41
CA ASP A 115 -0.98 -24.26 -4.20
C ASP A 115 -2.22 -24.67 -5.03
N VAL A 116 -2.80 -23.70 -5.75
CA VAL A 116 -3.98 -23.94 -6.62
C VAL A 116 -3.71 -24.88 -7.79
N ASN A 117 -2.44 -25.09 -8.14
CA ASN A 117 -1.99 -25.97 -9.23
C ASN A 117 -1.66 -27.37 -8.75
N GLY A 118 -1.67 -27.60 -7.43
CA GLY A 118 -1.31 -28.86 -6.83
C GLY A 118 0.18 -29.02 -6.52
N GLU A 119 1.01 -27.97 -6.74
CA GLU A 119 2.37 -27.96 -6.22
C GLU A 119 2.32 -28.08 -4.71
N THR A 120 3.07 -29.02 -4.16
CA THR A 120 2.99 -29.33 -2.72
C THR A 120 4.38 -29.39 -2.12
N LEU A 121 4.65 -28.49 -1.17
CA LEU A 121 5.81 -28.54 -0.27
C LEU A 121 5.38 -29.24 1.01
N VAL A 122 6.09 -30.29 1.40
CA VAL A 122 5.87 -31.01 2.66
C VAL A 122 7.11 -30.86 3.53
N LEU A 123 6.91 -30.51 4.80
CA LEU A 123 7.96 -30.40 5.81
C LEU A 123 7.63 -31.28 7.00
N GLY A 124 8.57 -32.17 7.39
CA GLY A 124 8.42 -33.03 8.54
C GLY A 124 9.27 -32.57 9.73
N PHE A 125 8.71 -32.65 10.93
CA PHE A 125 9.28 -32.13 12.19
C PHE A 125 9.34 -33.20 13.30
N PRO A 126 10.11 -32.96 14.41
CA PRO A 126 10.18 -33.87 15.51
C PRO A 126 8.82 -34.06 16.23
N VAL A 127 8.71 -35.18 16.96
CA VAL A 127 7.56 -35.43 17.86
C VAL A 127 7.44 -34.34 18.91
N GLY A 128 6.22 -33.91 19.20
CA GLY A 128 5.95 -32.85 20.19
C GLY A 128 5.93 -31.45 19.61
N THR A 129 6.16 -31.29 18.30
CA THR A 129 6.02 -30.00 17.63
C THR A 129 4.56 -29.54 17.64
N TYR A 130 4.34 -28.26 17.99
CA TYR A 130 3.04 -27.63 17.94
C TYR A 130 2.99 -26.66 16.77
N PHE A 131 1.89 -26.65 16.05
CA PHE A 131 1.70 -25.83 14.83
C PHE A 131 0.53 -24.88 14.98
N GLU A 132 0.69 -23.70 14.38
CA GLU A 132 -0.40 -22.81 14.05
C GLU A 132 -0.30 -22.46 12.55
N VAL A 133 -1.42 -22.51 11.86
CA VAL A 133 -1.56 -21.94 10.50
C VAL A 133 -2.40 -20.68 10.65
N GLN A 134 -1.83 -19.53 10.31
CA GLN A 134 -2.40 -18.22 10.62
C GLN A 134 -2.61 -17.37 9.37
N ASP A 135 -3.74 -16.65 9.33
CA ASP A 135 -4.04 -15.65 8.31
C ASP A 135 -3.64 -14.25 8.79
N ASN A 136 -2.44 -13.81 8.43
CA ASN A 136 -1.88 -12.53 8.87
C ASN A 136 -2.49 -11.31 8.19
N ARG A 137 -3.33 -11.49 7.16
CA ARG A 137 -4.04 -10.38 6.50
C ARG A 137 -4.97 -9.64 7.47
N LYS A 138 -5.36 -10.30 8.56
CA LYS A 138 -6.13 -9.68 9.65
C LYS A 138 -5.39 -8.53 10.34
N TRP A 139 -4.07 -8.50 10.27
CA TRP A 139 -3.20 -7.45 10.80
C TRP A 139 -2.51 -6.64 9.69
N ASN A 140 -3.09 -6.56 8.51
CA ASN A 140 -2.52 -5.87 7.34
C ASN A 140 -1.21 -6.49 6.82
N TRP A 141 -0.99 -7.75 7.12
CA TRP A 141 0.14 -8.49 6.64
C TRP A 141 -0.32 -9.45 5.54
N ASN A 142 0.01 -9.18 4.30
CA ASN A 142 -0.46 -9.97 3.16
C ASN A 142 0.25 -11.34 3.06
N THR A 143 0.18 -12.11 4.14
CA THR A 143 0.76 -13.45 4.22
C THR A 143 -0.16 -14.39 4.98
N PHE A 144 -0.04 -15.70 4.67
CA PHE A 144 -0.32 -16.74 5.65
C PHE A 144 0.98 -17.11 6.34
N GLU A 145 0.92 -17.65 7.55
CA GLU A 145 2.08 -18.02 8.33
C GLU A 145 1.91 -19.40 8.95
N TYR A 146 2.89 -20.27 8.73
CA TYR A 146 3.08 -21.44 9.56
C TYR A 146 3.99 -21.07 10.72
N ARG A 147 3.46 -21.12 11.92
CA ARG A 147 4.18 -20.93 13.18
C ARG A 147 4.43 -22.30 13.79
N ILE A 148 5.69 -22.65 13.97
CA ILE A 148 6.14 -23.99 14.33
C ILE A 148 6.91 -23.90 15.62
N PHE A 149 6.35 -24.48 16.67
CA PHE A 149 6.89 -24.42 18.03
C PHE A 149 7.55 -25.76 18.36
N ILE A 150 8.87 -25.76 18.45
CA ILE A 150 9.68 -26.90 18.82
C ILE A 150 10.04 -26.78 20.29
N PRO A 151 9.90 -27.86 21.14
CA PRO A 151 10.29 -27.82 22.53
C PRO A 151 11.76 -27.41 22.70
N ALA A 152 12.07 -26.49 23.64
CA ALA A 152 13.40 -25.90 23.79
C ALA A 152 14.47 -26.90 24.29
N GLU A 153 14.06 -28.01 24.93
CA GLU A 153 14.94 -29.11 25.28
C GLU A 153 15.49 -29.86 24.07
N THR A 154 14.86 -29.70 22.90
CA THR A 154 15.29 -30.31 21.64
C THR A 154 16.42 -29.47 21.03
N LYS A 155 17.67 -29.75 21.44
CA LYS A 155 18.85 -28.97 21.00
C LYS A 155 19.32 -29.29 19.60
N GLU A 156 19.09 -30.51 19.14
CA GLU A 156 19.40 -30.94 17.78
C GLU A 156 18.21 -31.69 17.20
N TRP A 157 17.84 -31.39 15.99
CA TRP A 157 16.71 -32.02 15.31
C TRP A 157 16.82 -31.95 13.81
N ARG A 158 16.10 -32.84 13.16
CA ARG A 158 16.07 -32.94 11.70
C ARG A 158 14.70 -32.56 11.18
N MET A 159 14.66 -31.65 10.21
CA MET A 159 13.50 -31.36 9.38
C MET A 159 13.64 -32.10 8.06
N THR A 160 12.70 -32.93 7.70
CA THR A 160 12.62 -33.52 6.36
C THR A 160 11.84 -32.61 5.44
N TYR A 161 12.14 -32.65 4.15
CA TYR A 161 11.33 -31.95 3.16
C TYR A 161 11.14 -32.78 1.89
N SER A 162 9.99 -32.64 1.27
CA SER A 162 9.71 -33.15 -0.06
C SER A 162 8.88 -32.16 -0.86
N PHE A 163 9.03 -32.24 -2.16
CA PHE A 163 8.32 -31.38 -3.09
C PHE A 163 7.67 -32.23 -4.18
N THR A 164 6.39 -31.95 -4.45
CA THR A 164 5.64 -32.55 -5.55
C THR A 164 5.29 -31.44 -6.52
N PRO A 165 5.82 -31.46 -7.76
CA PRO A 165 5.47 -30.48 -8.77
C PRO A 165 4.00 -30.65 -9.22
N ALA A 166 3.40 -29.56 -9.68
CA ALA A 166 2.07 -29.61 -10.28
C ALA A 166 2.03 -30.51 -11.52
N GLN A 167 0.99 -31.31 -11.64
CA GLN A 167 0.70 -32.05 -12.87
C GLN A 167 -0.08 -31.15 -13.85
N GLY A 168 0.64 -30.30 -14.56
CA GLY A 168 0.06 -29.34 -15.48
C GLY A 168 -0.36 -28.06 -14.77
N ARG A 169 0.33 -26.95 -15.08
CA ARG A 169 0.08 -25.65 -14.43
C ARG A 169 -1.20 -25.01 -14.95
N LYS A 170 -2.15 -24.81 -14.07
CA LYS A 170 -3.21 -23.83 -14.32
C LYS A 170 -2.56 -22.45 -14.31
N LYS A 171 -2.88 -21.62 -15.29
CA LYS A 171 -2.43 -20.25 -15.30
C LYS A 171 -3.04 -19.49 -14.12
N LEU A 172 -2.24 -18.71 -13.40
CA LEU A 172 -2.71 -17.87 -12.30
C LEU A 172 -3.49 -16.65 -12.80
N MET A 173 -3.18 -16.23 -14.02
CA MET A 173 -3.77 -15.05 -14.64
C MET A 173 -4.14 -15.35 -16.08
N ASP A 174 -5.32 -14.94 -16.47
CA ASP A 174 -5.75 -14.94 -17.88
C ASP A 174 -5.12 -13.77 -18.65
N LYS A 175 -5.43 -13.70 -19.95
CA LYS A 175 -4.92 -12.62 -20.83
C LYS A 175 -5.38 -11.21 -20.45
N PHE A 176 -6.41 -11.08 -19.60
CA PHE A 176 -6.92 -9.80 -19.11
C PHE A 176 -6.37 -9.43 -17.73
N GLY A 177 -5.52 -10.24 -17.13
CA GLY A 177 -5.03 -10.03 -15.77
C GLY A 177 -6.05 -10.42 -14.69
N GLN A 178 -6.95 -11.35 -15.00
CA GLN A 178 -7.95 -11.86 -14.09
C GLN A 178 -7.53 -13.23 -13.55
N THR A 179 -7.79 -13.44 -12.27
CA THR A 179 -7.57 -14.74 -11.62
C THR A 179 -8.57 -15.80 -12.13
N PRO A 180 -8.27 -17.10 -12.01
CA PRO A 180 -9.20 -18.17 -12.39
C PRO A 180 -10.54 -18.15 -11.65
N ARG A 181 -10.56 -17.52 -10.47
CA ARG A 181 -11.76 -17.43 -9.61
C ARG A 181 -12.90 -16.68 -10.31
N ASP A 182 -14.13 -17.07 -10.05
CA ASP A 182 -15.30 -16.34 -10.47
C ASP A 182 -15.58 -15.15 -9.56
N PHE A 183 -15.90 -14.02 -10.15
CA PHE A 183 -16.31 -12.79 -9.47
C PHE A 183 -17.21 -11.94 -10.39
N PRO A 184 -18.07 -11.08 -9.83
CA PRO A 184 -18.92 -10.20 -10.62
C PRO A 184 -18.10 -9.25 -11.50
N GLY A 185 -18.40 -9.19 -12.78
CA GLY A 185 -17.70 -8.34 -13.74
C GLY A 185 -16.44 -8.95 -14.35
N LYS A 186 -16.16 -10.25 -14.12
CA LYS A 186 -15.16 -10.98 -14.89
C LYS A 186 -15.53 -10.99 -16.37
N ILE A 187 -14.57 -10.75 -17.25
CA ILE A 187 -14.76 -10.77 -18.71
C ILE A 187 -14.20 -12.04 -19.32
N SER A 188 -14.77 -12.47 -20.44
CA SER A 188 -14.39 -13.69 -21.15
C SER A 188 -13.67 -13.41 -22.47
N ASP A 189 -13.98 -12.30 -23.14
CA ASP A 189 -13.42 -11.97 -24.44
C ASP A 189 -13.23 -10.46 -24.67
N GLU A 190 -12.56 -10.10 -25.77
CA GLU A 190 -12.27 -8.70 -26.11
C GLU A 190 -13.51 -7.94 -26.64
N ALA A 191 -14.48 -8.64 -27.21
CA ALA A 191 -15.70 -8.01 -27.69
C ALA A 191 -16.52 -7.47 -26.52
N GLU A 192 -16.60 -8.25 -25.43
CA GLU A 192 -17.19 -7.82 -24.17
C GLU A 192 -16.48 -6.57 -23.61
N LEU A 193 -15.13 -6.59 -23.55
CA LEU A 193 -14.34 -5.46 -23.09
C LEU A 193 -14.59 -4.17 -23.91
N LYS A 194 -14.72 -4.29 -25.23
CA LYS A 194 -15.00 -3.16 -26.13
C LYS A 194 -16.46 -2.68 -26.02
N ALA A 195 -17.41 -3.58 -25.84
CA ALA A 195 -18.82 -3.24 -25.68
C ALA A 195 -19.09 -2.42 -24.40
N ASP A 196 -18.29 -2.63 -23.37
CA ASP A 196 -18.40 -1.88 -22.11
C ASP A 196 -18.20 -0.38 -22.26
N VAL A 197 -17.41 0.10 -23.21
CA VAL A 197 -17.07 1.54 -23.35
C VAL A 197 -18.32 2.42 -23.42
N ALA A 198 -19.34 2.02 -24.19
CA ALA A 198 -20.59 2.78 -24.29
C ALA A 198 -21.41 2.72 -22.99
N SER A 199 -21.51 1.53 -22.39
CA SER A 199 -22.20 1.29 -21.13
C SER A 199 -21.57 2.07 -19.96
N GLU A 200 -20.24 2.08 -19.86
CA GLU A 200 -19.49 2.84 -18.88
C GLU A 200 -19.70 4.35 -19.04
N LYS A 201 -19.63 4.85 -20.29
CA LYS A 201 -19.89 6.27 -20.58
C LYS A 201 -21.30 6.70 -20.16
N ALA A 202 -22.31 5.85 -20.41
CA ALA A 202 -23.68 6.09 -19.95
C ALA A 202 -23.77 6.08 -18.41
N PHE A 203 -23.10 5.12 -17.76
CA PHE A 203 -23.04 5.04 -16.31
C PHE A 203 -22.44 6.29 -15.68
N TYR A 204 -21.24 6.72 -16.12
CA TYR A 204 -20.60 7.94 -15.56
C TYR A 204 -21.48 9.17 -15.73
N ARG A 205 -22.13 9.34 -16.90
CA ARG A 205 -23.09 10.44 -17.10
C ARG A 205 -24.28 10.37 -16.14
N SER A 206 -24.75 9.17 -15.78
CA SER A 206 -25.88 8.99 -14.87
C SER A 206 -25.56 9.41 -13.42
N LEU A 207 -24.29 9.44 -13.03
CA LEU A 207 -23.86 9.91 -11.72
C LEU A 207 -24.21 11.39 -11.53
N ASP A 208 -24.02 12.23 -12.55
CA ASP A 208 -24.50 13.61 -12.65
C ASP A 208 -24.28 14.45 -11.38
N PHE A 209 -23.08 14.39 -10.82
CA PHE A 209 -22.75 15.06 -9.56
C PHE A 209 -23.06 16.57 -9.61
N ALA A 210 -22.55 17.27 -10.62
CA ALA A 210 -22.73 18.71 -10.78
C ALA A 210 -24.21 19.09 -10.95
N GLY A 211 -24.97 18.36 -11.76
CA GLY A 211 -26.40 18.58 -11.95
C GLY A 211 -27.21 18.34 -10.66
N ARG A 212 -26.82 17.34 -9.86
CA ARG A 212 -27.46 17.09 -8.55
C ARG A 212 -27.16 18.19 -7.54
N LEU A 213 -25.94 18.75 -7.52
CA LEU A 213 -25.62 19.93 -6.71
C LEU A 213 -26.41 21.15 -7.16
N ALA A 214 -26.49 21.40 -8.47
CA ALA A 214 -27.22 22.53 -9.03
C ALA A 214 -28.71 22.51 -8.63
N ARG A 215 -29.35 21.31 -8.64
CA ARG A 215 -30.74 21.14 -8.14
C ARG A 215 -30.90 21.46 -6.66
N LYS A 216 -29.82 21.44 -5.86
CA LYS A 216 -29.79 21.87 -4.46
C LYS A 216 -29.37 23.33 -4.29
N GLY A 217 -29.23 24.08 -5.38
CA GLY A 217 -28.76 25.47 -5.38
C GLY A 217 -27.30 25.62 -4.97
N ILE A 218 -26.48 24.59 -5.19
CA ILE A 218 -25.03 24.60 -4.93
C ILE A 218 -24.32 24.63 -6.28
N ARG A 219 -23.37 25.56 -6.44
CA ARG A 219 -22.48 25.64 -7.59
C ARG A 219 -21.04 25.51 -7.13
N LEU A 220 -20.24 24.84 -7.91
CA LEU A 220 -18.79 24.82 -7.73
C LEU A 220 -18.16 25.83 -8.68
N ASP A 221 -17.06 26.43 -8.26
CA ASP A 221 -16.21 27.24 -9.14
C ASP A 221 -15.27 26.36 -9.98
N ALA A 222 -14.34 26.97 -10.69
CA ALA A 222 -13.43 26.26 -11.58
C ALA A 222 -12.47 25.32 -10.83
N PHE A 223 -12.09 25.65 -9.60
CA PHE A 223 -11.21 24.84 -8.75
C PHE A 223 -11.97 23.72 -8.03
N GLY A 224 -13.30 23.76 -7.97
CA GLY A 224 -14.14 22.82 -7.27
C GLY A 224 -14.58 23.26 -5.88
N GLY A 225 -14.27 24.49 -5.49
CA GLY A 225 -14.79 25.11 -4.26
C GLY A 225 -16.25 25.49 -4.37
N VAL A 226 -16.93 25.62 -3.23
CA VAL A 226 -18.37 25.96 -3.19
C VAL A 226 -18.54 27.46 -3.40
N ALA A 227 -18.98 27.84 -4.59
CA ALA A 227 -19.11 29.23 -5.00
C ALA A 227 -19.96 30.07 -4.04
N GLY A 228 -19.46 31.25 -3.67
CA GLY A 228 -20.11 32.21 -2.77
C GLY A 228 -19.79 32.00 -1.28
N THR A 229 -19.15 30.90 -0.92
CA THR A 229 -18.75 30.63 0.49
C THR A 229 -17.66 31.59 0.95
N GLY A 230 -16.81 32.06 0.06
CA GLY A 230 -15.82 33.09 0.35
C GLY A 230 -16.45 34.33 0.98
N ARG A 231 -17.47 34.88 0.33
CA ARG A 231 -18.25 36.03 0.88
C ARG A 231 -18.99 35.67 2.16
N LYS A 232 -19.62 34.51 2.17
CA LYS A 232 -20.43 34.05 3.30
C LYS A 232 -19.61 33.89 4.59
N PHE A 233 -18.43 33.34 4.51
CA PHE A 233 -17.59 33.05 5.66
C PHE A 233 -16.42 34.04 5.85
N GLY A 234 -16.29 35.03 4.99
CA GLY A 234 -15.19 36.00 5.02
C GLY A 234 -13.83 35.38 4.69
N LEU A 235 -13.78 34.38 3.79
CA LEU A 235 -12.56 33.74 3.36
C LEU A 235 -11.81 34.60 2.35
N LYS A 236 -10.49 34.54 2.36
CA LYS A 236 -9.63 35.37 1.50
C LYS A 236 -9.43 34.71 0.13
N LYS A 237 -9.29 35.51 -0.89
CA LYS A 237 -8.81 35.09 -2.19
C LYS A 237 -7.31 35.39 -2.28
N THR A 238 -6.48 34.34 -2.36
CA THR A 238 -5.02 34.47 -2.41
C THR A 238 -4.42 34.13 -3.76
N GLY A 239 -5.13 33.40 -4.62
CA GLY A 239 -4.60 32.84 -5.85
C GLY A 239 -4.02 31.43 -5.70
N PHE A 240 -3.89 30.93 -4.48
CA PHE A 240 -3.40 29.60 -4.12
C PHE A 240 -4.29 28.93 -3.08
N PHE A 241 -4.22 27.61 -2.98
CA PHE A 241 -4.85 26.89 -1.88
C PHE A 241 -4.21 27.28 -0.56
N HIS A 242 -5.01 27.56 0.44
CA HIS A 242 -4.54 27.92 1.78
C HIS A 242 -5.54 27.52 2.85
N LEU A 243 -5.15 27.63 4.10
CA LEU A 243 -5.95 27.21 5.25
C LEU A 243 -6.41 28.44 6.04
N GLU A 244 -7.70 28.46 6.41
CA GLU A 244 -8.27 29.49 7.28
C GLU A 244 -9.13 28.86 8.36
N LYS A 245 -9.09 29.46 9.56
CA LYS A 245 -10.00 29.13 10.66
C LYS A 245 -11.05 30.21 10.82
N ARG A 246 -12.32 29.80 10.93
CA ARG A 246 -13.46 30.70 11.23
C ARG A 246 -14.29 30.05 12.33
N GLY A 247 -14.34 30.71 13.50
CA GLY A 247 -14.88 30.08 14.70
C GLY A 247 -14.13 28.78 15.01
N GLU A 248 -14.88 27.71 15.22
CA GLU A 248 -14.31 26.39 15.53
C GLU A 248 -13.99 25.55 14.27
N ARG A 249 -14.25 26.08 13.07
CA ARG A 249 -14.08 25.33 11.82
C ARG A 249 -12.85 25.78 11.04
N HIS A 250 -12.09 24.80 10.56
CA HIS A 250 -11.05 24.99 9.56
C HIS A 250 -11.62 24.82 8.15
N TYR A 251 -11.10 25.62 7.24
CA TYR A 251 -11.41 25.58 5.81
C TYR A 251 -10.10 25.44 5.02
N LEU A 252 -10.05 24.49 4.13
CA LEU A 252 -9.18 24.59 2.97
C LEU A 252 -9.89 25.54 1.99
N VAL A 253 -9.21 26.58 1.60
CA VAL A 253 -9.73 27.64 0.73
C VAL A 253 -9.04 27.54 -0.61
N ASP A 254 -9.80 27.54 -1.68
CA ASP A 254 -9.27 27.44 -3.04
C ASP A 254 -8.70 28.79 -3.54
N PRO A 255 -8.01 28.81 -4.68
CA PRO A 255 -7.42 30.03 -5.24
C PRO A 255 -8.44 31.15 -5.53
N ALA A 256 -9.71 30.82 -5.75
CA ALA A 256 -10.78 31.79 -5.96
C ALA A 256 -11.36 32.35 -4.63
N GLY A 257 -10.94 31.79 -3.51
CA GLY A 257 -11.36 32.20 -2.16
C GLY A 257 -12.63 31.51 -1.66
N ASN A 258 -13.00 30.37 -2.22
CA ASN A 258 -14.16 29.60 -1.79
C ASN A 258 -13.77 28.40 -0.93
N ALA A 259 -14.67 27.95 -0.07
CA ALA A 259 -14.47 26.76 0.76
C ALA A 259 -14.38 25.51 -0.11
N PHE A 260 -13.31 24.77 0.10
CA PHE A 260 -12.98 23.51 -0.55
C PHE A 260 -12.85 22.40 0.50
N PHE A 261 -13.27 21.20 0.20
CA PHE A 261 -12.98 20.03 0.99
C PHE A 261 -12.29 19.04 0.08
N HIS A 262 -11.03 18.72 0.38
CA HIS A 262 -10.22 17.84 -0.46
C HIS A 262 -10.79 16.42 -0.49
N LEU A 263 -11.35 16.03 -1.62
CA LEU A 263 -11.83 14.67 -1.90
C LEU A 263 -10.89 14.07 -2.95
N GLY A 264 -9.76 13.53 -2.46
CA GLY A 264 -8.69 13.04 -3.29
C GLY A 264 -8.82 11.54 -3.62
N VAL A 265 -8.16 11.13 -4.70
CA VAL A 265 -7.94 9.73 -5.07
C VAL A 265 -6.45 9.51 -5.24
N CYS A 266 -5.87 8.61 -4.43
CA CYS A 266 -4.45 8.25 -4.50
C CYS A 266 -4.13 7.36 -5.72
N VAL A 267 -2.84 7.28 -6.05
CA VAL A 267 -2.28 6.42 -7.11
C VAL A 267 -2.99 6.64 -8.44
N PHE A 268 -3.22 7.92 -8.78
CA PHE A 268 -4.05 8.30 -9.91
C PHE A 268 -3.42 7.92 -11.27
N GLY A 269 -2.11 8.01 -11.37
CA GLY A 269 -1.34 7.62 -12.54
C GLY A 269 -1.06 6.12 -12.64
N GLY A 270 -1.52 5.31 -11.69
CA GLY A 270 -1.19 3.89 -11.60
C GLY A 270 0.17 3.65 -10.92
N GLY A 271 0.63 2.41 -10.96
CA GLY A 271 1.84 1.92 -10.29
C GLY A 271 1.53 0.67 -9.46
N ASP A 272 0.48 0.68 -8.68
CA ASP A 272 -0.01 -0.46 -7.92
C ASP A 272 -0.62 -1.58 -8.80
N ASP A 273 -0.97 -1.25 -10.04
CA ASP A 273 -1.42 -2.16 -11.09
C ASP A 273 -0.29 -2.94 -11.79
N LEU A 274 0.97 -2.60 -11.49
CA LEU A 274 2.15 -3.28 -12.00
C LEU A 274 2.51 -4.50 -11.13
N THR A 275 2.89 -5.60 -11.78
CA THR A 275 3.42 -6.80 -11.13
C THR A 275 4.71 -7.26 -11.77
N ASP A 276 5.68 -7.72 -10.96
CA ASP A 276 6.92 -8.32 -11.45
C ASP A 276 6.64 -9.74 -11.95
N VAL A 277 7.09 -10.06 -13.15
CA VAL A 277 6.91 -11.38 -13.77
C VAL A 277 8.20 -12.20 -13.84
N THR A 278 9.30 -11.68 -13.30
CA THR A 278 10.62 -12.32 -13.37
C THR A 278 10.58 -13.72 -12.78
N GLY A 279 10.94 -14.71 -13.59
CA GLY A 279 11.03 -16.14 -13.21
C GLY A 279 9.67 -16.81 -12.96
N ARG A 280 8.58 -16.19 -13.35
CA ARG A 280 7.21 -16.73 -13.23
C ARG A 280 6.33 -16.41 -14.43
N GLU A 281 6.93 -16.15 -15.58
CA GLU A 281 6.23 -15.79 -16.81
C GLU A 281 5.23 -16.85 -17.23
N ASP A 282 5.52 -18.10 -16.93
CA ASP A 282 4.65 -19.25 -17.22
C ASP A 282 3.38 -19.31 -16.35
N ALA A 283 3.30 -18.53 -15.27
CA ALA A 283 2.09 -18.38 -14.47
C ALA A 283 1.00 -17.53 -15.16
N PHE A 284 1.36 -16.83 -16.23
CA PHE A 284 0.44 -15.97 -16.99
C PHE A 284 0.02 -16.68 -18.29
N GLU A 285 -1.27 -16.63 -18.62
CA GLU A 285 -1.76 -17.14 -19.89
C GLU A 285 -1.18 -16.35 -21.06
N TRP A 286 -1.01 -15.06 -20.85
CA TRP A 286 -0.49 -14.12 -21.83
C TRP A 286 0.23 -12.96 -21.14
N LEU A 287 1.35 -12.57 -21.71
CA LEU A 287 2.06 -11.33 -21.38
C LEU A 287 2.08 -10.41 -22.60
N PRO A 288 1.94 -9.09 -22.41
CA PRO A 288 1.97 -8.15 -23.53
C PRO A 288 3.28 -8.24 -24.31
N PRO A 289 3.26 -8.10 -25.63
CA PRO A 289 4.48 -7.91 -26.41
C PRO A 289 5.24 -6.65 -25.94
N HIS A 290 6.57 -6.71 -25.97
CA HIS A 290 7.42 -5.55 -25.70
C HIS A 290 7.45 -4.53 -26.86
N GLU A 291 6.74 -4.82 -27.94
CA GLU A 291 6.68 -4.00 -29.14
C GLU A 291 5.24 -3.57 -29.45
N GLY A 292 5.12 -2.57 -30.32
CA GLY A 292 3.81 -2.03 -30.72
C GLY A 292 3.06 -1.37 -29.57
N PRO A 293 1.72 -1.25 -29.67
CA PRO A 293 0.92 -0.52 -28.67
C PRO A 293 0.98 -1.11 -27.27
N PHE A 294 1.25 -2.40 -27.13
CA PHE A 294 1.31 -3.09 -25.86
C PHE A 294 2.63 -2.87 -25.09
N ALA A 295 3.68 -2.34 -25.75
CA ALA A 295 4.92 -1.98 -25.08
C ALA A 295 4.69 -1.04 -23.87
N ALA A 296 3.69 -0.17 -23.96
CA ALA A 296 3.29 0.75 -22.89
C ALA A 296 2.73 0.06 -21.63
N ALA A 297 2.42 -1.24 -21.69
CA ALA A 297 2.03 -2.02 -20.52
C ALA A 297 3.21 -2.40 -19.62
N TRP A 298 4.43 -2.32 -20.13
CA TRP A 298 5.63 -2.61 -19.38
C TRP A 298 6.16 -1.36 -18.66
N LYS A 299 6.75 -1.58 -17.49
CA LYS A 299 7.50 -0.55 -16.80
C LYS A 299 8.79 -0.26 -17.57
N THR A 300 9.04 0.99 -17.88
CA THR A 300 10.18 1.42 -18.71
C THR A 300 11.19 2.29 -17.97
N ASP A 301 10.84 2.80 -16.80
CA ASP A 301 11.67 3.70 -16.00
C ASP A 301 12.59 2.91 -15.04
N GLU A 302 13.84 3.31 -14.99
CA GLU A 302 14.93 2.82 -14.13
C GLU A 302 14.99 3.64 -12.83
N PRO A 303 15.68 3.19 -11.78
CA PRO A 303 16.49 1.97 -11.57
C PRO A 303 16.10 1.11 -10.35
N TYR A 304 15.09 1.44 -9.57
CA TYR A 304 14.86 0.80 -8.26
C TYR A 304 14.09 -0.50 -8.32
N TRP A 305 13.45 -0.81 -9.43
CA TRP A 305 12.43 -1.84 -9.53
C TRP A 305 12.70 -2.69 -10.75
N SER A 306 12.17 -3.91 -10.75
CA SER A 306 12.29 -4.80 -11.88
C SER A 306 11.76 -4.16 -13.18
N THR A 307 12.58 -4.14 -14.21
CA THR A 307 12.20 -3.75 -15.58
C THR A 307 11.24 -4.75 -16.24
N ARG A 308 10.98 -5.88 -15.60
CA ARG A 308 10.03 -6.92 -16.03
C ARG A 308 8.68 -6.80 -15.33
N ALA A 309 8.34 -5.64 -14.85
CA ALA A 309 7.03 -5.36 -14.29
C ALA A 309 6.03 -4.99 -15.40
N VAL A 310 4.85 -5.59 -15.35
CA VAL A 310 3.79 -5.44 -16.35
C VAL A 310 2.47 -5.03 -15.72
N SER A 311 1.68 -4.22 -16.43
CA SER A 311 0.32 -3.85 -16.08
C SER A 311 -0.67 -4.45 -17.08
N HIS A 312 -1.48 -5.38 -16.63
CA HIS A 312 -2.62 -5.85 -17.41
C HIS A 312 -3.70 -4.79 -17.57
N TYR A 313 -3.82 -3.86 -16.63
CA TYR A 313 -4.71 -2.71 -16.76
C TYR A 313 -4.36 -1.86 -17.99
N ARG A 314 -3.09 -1.48 -18.16
CA ARG A 314 -2.63 -0.72 -19.34
C ARG A 314 -2.83 -1.52 -20.62
N ALA A 315 -2.55 -2.83 -20.61
CA ALA A 315 -2.82 -3.71 -21.75
C ALA A 315 -4.31 -3.75 -22.11
N ASN A 316 -5.21 -3.75 -21.12
CA ASN A 316 -6.65 -3.69 -21.35
C ASN A 316 -7.09 -2.32 -21.89
N LEU A 317 -6.44 -1.22 -21.50
CA LEU A 317 -6.69 0.07 -22.14
C LEU A 317 -6.28 0.09 -23.61
N VAL A 318 -5.16 -0.57 -23.96
CA VAL A 318 -4.78 -0.77 -25.37
C VAL A 318 -5.85 -1.56 -26.13
N ARG A 319 -6.39 -2.63 -25.55
CA ARG A 319 -7.49 -3.41 -26.17
C ARG A 319 -8.77 -2.58 -26.33
N LYS A 320 -9.11 -1.76 -25.34
CA LYS A 320 -10.31 -0.91 -25.35
C LYS A 320 -10.22 0.26 -26.34
N PHE A 321 -9.05 0.92 -26.41
CA PHE A 321 -8.90 2.20 -27.07
C PHE A 321 -7.87 2.23 -28.20
N GLY A 322 -7.19 1.11 -28.46
CA GLY A 322 -6.18 0.96 -29.51
C GLY A 322 -4.77 1.40 -29.09
N SER A 323 -4.64 2.21 -28.05
CA SER A 323 -3.36 2.70 -27.52
C SER A 323 -3.46 3.05 -26.04
N TYR A 324 -2.33 3.21 -25.39
CA TYR A 324 -2.22 3.77 -24.04
C TYR A 324 -1.28 4.98 -24.08
N ASP A 325 -1.79 6.12 -23.64
CA ASP A 325 -1.02 7.29 -23.27
C ASP A 325 -1.33 7.63 -21.82
N HIS A 326 -0.31 7.82 -21.02
CA HIS A 326 -0.43 8.02 -19.57
C HIS A 326 -1.25 9.28 -19.23
N THR A 327 -0.95 10.39 -19.92
CA THR A 327 -1.64 11.67 -19.69
C THR A 327 -3.09 11.61 -20.13
N GLU A 328 -3.37 11.05 -21.31
CA GLU A 328 -4.74 10.93 -21.82
C GLU A 328 -5.60 9.96 -20.96
N ALA A 329 -5.01 8.88 -20.48
CA ALA A 329 -5.67 7.96 -19.54
C ALA A 329 -6.04 8.69 -18.23
N ALA A 330 -5.12 9.49 -17.69
CA ALA A 330 -5.37 10.29 -16.50
C ALA A 330 -6.45 11.37 -16.75
N VAL A 331 -6.42 12.09 -17.89
CA VAL A 331 -7.47 13.07 -18.27
C VAL A 331 -8.85 12.40 -18.33
N ARG A 332 -8.93 11.22 -18.96
CA ARG A 332 -10.17 10.43 -18.99
C ARG A 332 -10.65 10.07 -17.60
N ASN A 333 -9.75 9.65 -16.72
CA ASN A 333 -10.07 9.29 -15.34
C ASN A 333 -10.47 10.51 -14.50
N ILE A 334 -9.89 11.69 -14.72
CA ILE A 334 -10.36 12.96 -14.13
C ILE A 334 -11.83 13.20 -14.49
N ALA A 335 -12.18 13.06 -15.77
CA ALA A 335 -13.55 13.25 -16.20
C ALA A 335 -14.53 12.26 -15.52
N ARG A 336 -14.09 11.02 -15.27
CA ARG A 336 -14.86 9.98 -14.56
C ARG A 336 -15.06 10.32 -13.08
N VAL A 337 -13.95 10.58 -12.34
CA VAL A 337 -14.02 10.81 -10.88
C VAL A 337 -14.80 12.07 -10.53
N ARG A 338 -14.76 13.10 -11.36
CA ARG A 338 -15.61 14.30 -11.23
C ARG A 338 -17.10 13.98 -11.23
N GLN A 339 -17.55 12.96 -11.98
CA GLN A 339 -18.97 12.56 -11.98
C GLN A 339 -19.41 11.97 -10.64
N ALA A 340 -18.49 11.48 -9.83
CA ALA A 340 -18.73 11.02 -8.47
C ALA A 340 -18.41 12.07 -7.40
N GLY A 341 -17.91 13.25 -7.80
CA GLY A 341 -17.65 14.37 -6.90
C GLY A 341 -16.27 14.38 -6.24
N PHE A 342 -15.33 13.57 -6.72
CA PHE A 342 -13.93 13.77 -6.38
C PHE A 342 -13.41 15.02 -7.10
N ASN A 343 -12.59 15.82 -6.41
CA ASN A 343 -12.19 17.14 -6.86
C ASN A 343 -10.68 17.35 -6.93
N SER A 344 -9.89 16.29 -6.66
CA SER A 344 -8.42 16.38 -6.70
C SER A 344 -7.77 15.01 -6.88
N MET A 345 -6.54 15.00 -7.40
CA MET A 345 -5.65 13.85 -7.29
C MET A 345 -5.03 13.85 -5.89
N GLY A 346 -5.05 12.70 -5.24
CA GLY A 346 -4.36 12.43 -3.97
C GLY A 346 -2.90 12.05 -4.16
N ALA A 347 -2.27 11.59 -3.08
CA ALA A 347 -0.87 11.18 -3.07
C ALA A 347 -0.59 9.99 -3.99
N PHE A 348 0.67 9.85 -4.38
CA PHE A 348 1.24 8.84 -5.27
C PHE A 348 0.68 8.85 -6.70
N GLY A 349 1.57 8.82 -7.66
CA GLY A 349 1.21 8.73 -9.07
C GLY A 349 0.42 9.92 -9.60
N GLU A 350 0.69 11.12 -9.10
CA GLU A 350 0.15 12.34 -9.67
C GLU A 350 0.60 12.53 -11.12
N VAL A 351 -0.31 12.95 -11.97
CA VAL A 351 -0.06 13.26 -13.36
C VAL A 351 -0.34 14.75 -13.58
N SER A 352 0.62 15.59 -13.18
CA SER A 352 0.47 17.06 -13.20
C SER A 352 0.12 17.61 -14.59
N ALA A 353 0.66 17.02 -15.66
CA ALA A 353 0.29 17.38 -17.04
C ALA A 353 -1.21 17.16 -17.31
N ALA A 354 -1.79 16.04 -16.85
CA ALA A 354 -3.22 15.77 -16.97
C ALA A 354 -4.04 16.69 -16.06
N ALA A 355 -3.55 16.97 -14.85
CA ALA A 355 -4.17 17.89 -13.91
C ALA A 355 -4.32 19.28 -14.53
N ARG A 356 -3.25 19.84 -15.11
CA ARG A 356 -3.27 21.13 -15.82
C ARG A 356 -4.17 21.10 -17.04
N LYS A 357 -4.06 20.05 -17.88
CA LYS A 357 -4.88 19.89 -19.08
C LYS A 357 -6.37 19.84 -18.77
N ALA A 358 -6.76 19.16 -17.70
CA ALA A 358 -8.15 19.02 -17.29
C ALA A 358 -8.60 20.07 -16.27
N PHE A 359 -7.73 20.97 -15.85
CA PHE A 359 -7.94 21.95 -14.78
C PHE A 359 -8.44 21.28 -13.49
N PHE A 360 -7.64 20.37 -12.93
CA PHE A 360 -8.01 19.53 -11.79
C PHE A 360 -6.98 19.66 -10.67
N PRO A 361 -7.36 20.10 -9.47
CA PRO A 361 -6.46 20.23 -8.33
C PRO A 361 -5.73 18.92 -8.00
N TYR A 362 -4.54 19.04 -7.43
CA TYR A 362 -3.73 17.88 -7.07
C TYR A 362 -2.82 18.17 -5.88
N VAL A 363 -2.37 17.13 -5.21
CA VAL A 363 -1.26 17.16 -4.25
C VAL A 363 -0.02 16.53 -4.86
N ARG A 364 1.15 16.88 -4.35
CA ARG A 364 2.40 16.18 -4.66
C ARG A 364 2.95 15.49 -3.42
N GLN A 365 3.75 14.49 -3.66
CA GLN A 365 4.53 13.85 -2.62
C GLN A 365 6.00 14.03 -2.91
N PHE A 366 6.79 14.40 -1.89
CA PHE A 366 8.23 14.39 -1.98
C PHE A 366 8.74 13.03 -1.54
N PRO A 367 9.11 12.15 -2.44
CA PRO A 367 9.88 10.98 -2.05
C PRO A 367 11.32 11.41 -1.87
N PHE A 368 11.82 11.39 -0.65
CA PHE A 368 13.25 11.52 -0.41
C PHE A 368 13.96 10.17 -0.67
N TRP A 369 13.64 9.52 -1.79
CA TRP A 369 14.06 8.15 -2.10
C TRP A 369 15.57 7.98 -2.19
N GLY A 370 16.27 8.93 -2.80
CA GLY A 370 17.72 8.89 -2.95
C GLY A 370 18.50 9.34 -1.71
N ILE A 371 17.83 9.80 -0.67
CA ILE A 371 18.45 10.33 0.53
C ILE A 371 18.78 9.20 1.50
N LYS A 372 20.01 9.17 2.03
CA LYS A 372 20.45 8.19 3.02
C LYS A 372 19.56 8.25 4.27
N LYS A 373 19.01 7.10 4.65
CA LYS A 373 18.18 6.95 5.84
C LYS A 373 18.97 6.36 7.00
N ILE A 374 18.56 6.67 8.23
CA ILE A 374 19.11 6.04 9.43
C ILE A 374 18.66 4.57 9.42
N PRO A 375 19.57 3.60 9.59
CA PRO A 375 19.21 2.20 9.77
C PRO A 375 18.24 2.07 10.95
N SER A 376 17.34 1.14 10.93
CA SER A 376 16.36 0.88 11.98
C SER A 376 15.29 1.97 12.21
N ILE A 377 15.29 3.06 11.44
CA ILE A 377 14.23 4.08 11.45
C ILE A 377 13.67 4.24 10.05
N ARG A 378 12.58 3.55 9.75
CA ARG A 378 11.97 3.56 8.42
C ARG A 378 11.69 5.00 7.95
N GLY A 379 12.25 5.36 6.79
CA GLY A 379 11.97 6.61 6.09
C GLY A 379 12.64 7.87 6.67
N VAL A 380 13.37 7.80 7.78
CA VAL A 380 13.94 8.98 8.47
C VAL A 380 15.41 9.17 8.11
N PHE A 381 15.77 10.33 7.62
CA PHE A 381 17.17 10.71 7.36
C PHE A 381 17.82 11.36 8.58
N ASP A 382 19.17 11.43 8.58
CA ASP A 382 19.94 12.08 9.65
C ASP A 382 19.96 13.61 9.42
N PRO A 383 19.24 14.41 10.25
CA PRO A 383 19.18 15.86 10.06
C PRO A 383 20.43 16.61 10.58
N TYR A 384 21.37 15.90 11.24
CA TYR A 384 22.63 16.44 11.72
C TYR A 384 23.77 16.23 10.73
N ASP A 385 23.63 15.34 9.75
CA ASP A 385 24.63 15.09 8.73
C ASP A 385 24.56 16.12 7.60
N ALA A 386 25.62 16.90 7.43
CA ALA A 386 25.66 18.01 6.49
C ALA A 386 25.44 17.59 5.02
N GLU A 387 25.99 16.42 4.62
CA GLU A 387 25.80 15.92 3.25
C GLU A 387 24.36 15.44 3.02
N THR A 388 23.76 14.83 4.03
CA THR A 388 22.34 14.45 3.98
C THR A 388 21.44 15.69 3.90
N VAL A 389 21.70 16.74 4.70
CA VAL A 389 20.95 18.00 4.65
C VAL A 389 21.06 18.63 3.26
N LYS A 390 22.26 18.69 2.68
CA LYS A 390 22.47 19.18 1.32
C LYS A 390 21.69 18.37 0.29
N SER A 391 21.64 17.06 0.45
CA SER A 391 20.86 16.18 -0.43
C SER A 391 19.35 16.46 -0.32
N VAL A 392 18.84 16.74 0.89
CA VAL A 392 17.44 17.16 1.11
C VAL A 392 17.17 18.50 0.42
N GLU A 393 18.06 19.48 0.57
CA GLU A 393 17.93 20.79 -0.10
C GLU A 393 17.89 20.66 -1.62
N GLN A 394 18.76 19.82 -2.20
CA GLN A 394 18.79 19.54 -3.63
C GLN A 394 17.51 18.83 -4.12
N ALA A 395 17.01 17.85 -3.37
CA ALA A 395 15.75 17.17 -3.72
C ALA A 395 14.58 18.17 -3.77
N LEU A 396 14.57 19.15 -2.85
CA LEU A 396 13.57 20.21 -2.79
C LEU A 396 13.70 21.27 -3.92
N ASP A 397 14.78 21.28 -4.71
CA ASP A 397 14.86 22.18 -5.87
C ASP A 397 13.76 21.90 -6.91
N SER A 398 13.26 20.67 -6.96
CA SER A 398 12.18 20.26 -7.87
C SER A 398 10.85 20.96 -7.62
N VAL A 399 10.60 21.52 -6.43
CA VAL A 399 9.33 22.20 -6.11
C VAL A 399 9.21 23.56 -6.80
N ARG A 400 10.34 24.18 -7.19
CA ARG A 400 10.36 25.47 -7.91
C ARG A 400 9.55 25.45 -9.20
N ALA A 401 9.49 24.30 -9.86
CA ALA A 401 8.79 24.16 -11.14
C ALA A 401 7.27 24.34 -11.02
N ASP A 402 6.73 24.11 -9.83
CA ASP A 402 5.30 24.17 -9.56
C ASP A 402 4.93 25.31 -8.60
N ALA A 403 5.88 26.15 -8.17
CA ALA A 403 5.65 27.17 -7.14
C ALA A 403 4.57 28.21 -7.51
N ASP A 404 4.29 28.38 -8.81
CA ASP A 404 3.24 29.28 -9.30
C ASP A 404 2.00 28.53 -9.84
N ASP A 405 1.88 27.22 -9.63
CA ASP A 405 0.74 26.43 -10.12
C ASP A 405 -0.48 26.54 -9.19
N PRO A 406 -1.53 27.26 -9.55
CA PRO A 406 -2.70 27.44 -8.68
C PRO A 406 -3.53 26.16 -8.47
N LEU A 407 -3.24 25.08 -9.22
CA LEU A 407 -3.93 23.80 -9.08
C LEU A 407 -3.27 22.91 -8.02
N LEU A 408 -2.02 23.19 -7.66
CA LEU A 408 -1.33 22.45 -6.61
C LEU A 408 -1.87 22.86 -5.23
N ILE A 409 -2.33 21.90 -4.44
CA ILE A 409 -2.81 22.14 -3.08
C ILE A 409 -1.63 22.24 -2.11
N GLY A 410 -0.67 21.35 -2.26
CA GLY A 410 0.50 21.30 -1.38
C GLY A 410 1.25 19.97 -1.52
N TYR A 411 2.16 19.76 -0.59
CA TYR A 411 3.10 18.65 -0.63
C TYR A 411 3.03 17.78 0.64
N PHE A 412 2.96 16.47 0.45
CA PHE A 412 3.25 15.49 1.51
C PHE A 412 4.76 15.20 1.54
N LEU A 413 5.30 15.06 2.74
CA LEU A 413 6.74 14.97 3.01
C LEU A 413 7.29 13.54 3.05
N ASP A 414 6.94 12.64 2.21
CA ASP A 414 7.24 11.21 2.30
C ASP A 414 6.02 10.42 2.85
N ASN A 415 6.20 9.20 3.33
CA ASN A 415 5.10 8.34 3.76
C ASN A 415 5.47 7.45 4.95
N GLU A 416 4.65 7.51 6.01
CA GLU A 416 4.66 6.56 7.13
C GLU A 416 6.04 6.35 7.80
N GLN A 417 6.79 7.43 8.00
CA GLN A 417 8.07 7.34 8.71
C GLN A 417 7.87 6.90 10.16
N ALA A 418 8.78 6.04 10.63
CA ALA A 418 8.71 5.46 11.98
C ALA A 418 9.39 6.36 13.04
N PHE A 419 8.89 7.58 13.22
CA PHE A 419 9.46 8.54 14.17
C PHE A 419 9.47 8.03 15.63
N GLU A 420 8.56 7.12 15.98
CA GLU A 420 8.51 6.45 17.28
C GLU A 420 9.76 5.61 17.59
N ALA A 421 10.54 5.27 16.56
CA ALA A 421 11.75 4.47 16.73
C ALA A 421 13.00 5.32 17.12
N ILE A 422 12.94 6.65 17.04
CA ILE A 422 14.10 7.54 17.23
C ILE A 422 14.75 7.32 18.59
N ALA A 423 13.99 7.33 19.69
CA ALA A 423 14.51 7.18 21.04
C ALA A 423 15.29 5.87 21.24
N ARG A 424 14.85 4.80 20.60
CA ARG A 424 15.51 3.49 20.68
C ARG A 424 16.71 3.38 19.73
N ALA A 425 16.56 3.87 18.50
CA ALA A 425 17.51 3.58 17.43
C ALA A 425 18.74 4.52 17.47
N VAL A 426 18.57 5.81 17.73
CA VAL A 426 19.68 6.78 17.70
C VAL A 426 20.79 6.45 18.70
N PRO A 427 20.49 6.09 19.98
CA PRO A 427 21.53 5.68 20.92
C PRO A 427 22.35 4.44 20.51
N GLU A 428 21.77 3.57 19.71
CA GLU A 428 22.39 2.31 19.26
C GLU A 428 23.20 2.46 17.95
N LEU A 429 23.19 3.63 17.33
CA LEU A 429 24.00 3.90 16.15
C LEU A 429 25.49 3.94 16.52
N ASP A 430 26.36 3.63 15.58
CA ASP A 430 27.78 3.87 15.71
C ASP A 430 28.14 5.36 15.56
N ASP A 431 29.35 5.74 15.98
CA ASP A 431 29.82 7.14 16.01
C ASP A 431 30.04 7.75 14.61
N SER A 432 29.92 6.99 13.53
CA SER A 432 29.95 7.55 12.16
C SER A 432 28.69 8.37 11.85
N TRP A 433 27.58 8.11 12.54
CA TRP A 433 26.33 8.85 12.39
C TRP A 433 26.36 10.18 13.13
N ALA A 434 25.99 11.27 12.44
CA ALA A 434 25.96 12.60 13.04
C ALA A 434 24.88 12.72 14.13
N ALA A 435 23.74 12.07 13.96
CA ALA A 435 22.69 11.99 14.98
C ALA A 435 23.20 11.33 16.28
N LYS A 436 24.00 10.26 16.19
CA LYS A 436 24.63 9.64 17.37
C LYS A 436 25.55 10.61 18.12
N ARG A 437 26.44 11.27 17.38
CA ARG A 437 27.36 12.27 17.98
C ARG A 437 26.60 13.43 18.61
N ALA A 438 25.52 13.91 17.96
CA ALA A 438 24.65 14.95 18.49
C ALA A 438 23.94 14.51 19.78
N PHE A 439 23.41 13.28 19.79
CA PHE A 439 22.82 12.68 20.99
C PHE A 439 23.83 12.63 22.15
N THR A 440 25.01 12.06 21.92
CA THR A 440 26.06 11.96 22.94
C THR A 440 26.49 13.33 23.47
N ALA A 441 26.68 14.30 22.58
CA ALA A 441 27.07 15.66 22.95
C ALA A 441 25.98 16.43 23.74
N SER A 442 24.71 16.07 23.55
CA SER A 442 23.58 16.72 24.22
C SER A 442 23.51 16.44 25.73
N GLY A 443 24.05 15.31 26.18
CA GLY A 443 23.92 14.81 27.54
C GLY A 443 22.50 14.50 28.00
N LYS A 444 21.52 14.44 27.07
CA LYS A 444 20.10 14.16 27.34
C LYS A 444 19.82 12.68 27.42
N THR A 445 18.68 12.33 28.01
CA THR A 445 18.10 10.98 27.80
C THR A 445 17.64 10.81 26.37
N ALA A 446 17.48 9.56 25.93
CA ALA A 446 17.02 9.25 24.58
C ALA A 446 15.65 9.88 24.26
N GLU A 447 14.72 9.81 25.21
CA GLU A 447 13.37 10.38 25.09
C GLU A 447 13.40 11.91 24.99
N ALA A 448 14.27 12.58 25.78
CA ALA A 448 14.41 14.03 25.73
C ALA A 448 15.09 14.52 24.44
N PHE A 449 15.98 13.70 23.85
CA PHE A 449 16.64 14.02 22.58
C PHE A 449 15.70 13.93 21.37
N VAL A 450 14.62 13.16 21.44
CA VAL A 450 13.64 13.05 20.35
C VAL A 450 13.12 14.43 19.91
N GLU A 451 12.89 15.33 20.87
CA GLU A 451 12.42 16.69 20.53
C GLU A 451 13.44 17.46 19.72
N ASP A 452 14.71 17.45 20.12
CA ASP A 452 15.79 18.14 19.39
C ASP A 452 15.97 17.56 17.99
N PHE A 453 15.86 16.23 17.88
CA PHE A 453 15.95 15.54 16.59
C PHE A 453 14.82 15.96 15.65
N LEU A 454 13.59 15.92 16.12
CA LEU A 454 12.41 16.28 15.32
C LEU A 454 12.41 17.77 14.95
N GLU A 455 12.78 18.64 15.87
CA GLU A 455 12.92 20.09 15.62
C GLU A 455 13.92 20.34 14.49
N LYS A 456 15.08 19.68 14.56
CA LYS A 456 16.10 19.79 13.51
C LYS A 456 15.60 19.22 12.18
N TYR A 457 14.93 18.06 12.22
CA TYR A 457 14.40 17.38 11.05
C TYR A 457 13.40 18.28 10.29
N TYR A 458 12.39 18.80 10.97
CA TYR A 458 11.38 19.64 10.34
C TYR A 458 11.91 21.03 9.96
N SER A 459 12.79 21.63 10.76
CA SER A 459 13.44 22.91 10.43
C SER A 459 14.21 22.84 9.11
N VAL A 460 14.98 21.76 8.89
CA VAL A 460 15.72 21.58 7.62
C VAL A 460 14.77 21.57 6.44
N ILE A 461 13.68 20.80 6.52
CA ILE A 461 12.71 20.67 5.43
C ILE A 461 11.96 21.97 5.21
N GLU A 462 11.38 22.55 6.25
CA GLU A 462 10.57 23.77 6.16
C GLU A 462 11.37 24.93 5.57
N LYS A 463 12.56 25.20 6.12
CA LYS A 463 13.43 26.28 5.65
C LYS A 463 13.79 26.10 4.17
N ALA A 464 14.19 24.92 3.79
CA ALA A 464 14.56 24.62 2.41
C ALA A 464 13.36 24.73 1.45
N PHE A 465 12.18 24.25 1.89
CA PHE A 465 10.93 24.32 1.12
C PHE A 465 10.47 25.76 0.94
N ARG A 466 10.30 26.53 2.02
CA ARG A 466 9.79 27.91 1.97
C ARG A 466 10.66 28.86 1.15
N ALA A 467 11.97 28.61 1.08
CA ALA A 467 12.89 29.34 0.21
C ALA A 467 12.67 29.07 -1.29
N ARG A 468 11.94 28.01 -1.64
CA ARG A 468 11.69 27.56 -3.02
C ARG A 468 10.24 27.71 -3.45
N ASP A 469 9.34 27.50 -2.51
CA ASP A 469 7.89 27.60 -2.72
C ASP A 469 7.22 28.25 -1.50
N PRO A 470 6.95 29.54 -1.56
CA PRO A 470 6.27 30.27 -0.49
C PRO A 470 4.73 30.15 -0.56
N ASN A 471 4.18 29.57 -1.63
CA ASN A 471 2.76 29.64 -1.95
C ASN A 471 1.98 28.40 -1.52
N HIS A 472 2.61 27.22 -1.52
CA HIS A 472 1.91 25.96 -1.30
C HIS A 472 2.06 25.41 0.12
N LEU A 473 1.16 24.49 0.47
CA LEU A 473 1.05 23.94 1.81
C LEU A 473 2.04 22.78 2.04
N LEU A 474 2.61 22.70 3.24
CA LEU A 474 3.25 21.52 3.79
C LEU A 474 2.21 20.68 4.53
N LEU A 475 1.85 19.52 3.95
CA LEU A 475 0.73 18.69 4.38
C LEU A 475 1.11 17.56 5.35
N GLY A 476 2.38 17.51 5.80
CA GLY A 476 2.87 16.49 6.71
C GLY A 476 3.29 15.17 6.04
N ASN A 477 3.53 14.16 6.88
CA ASN A 477 4.25 12.94 6.51
C ASN A 477 3.32 11.71 6.37
N ARG A 478 2.02 11.89 6.30
CA ARG A 478 1.06 10.77 6.15
C ARG A 478 1.25 9.71 7.25
N TRP A 479 1.23 10.16 8.51
CA TRP A 479 1.55 9.29 9.66
C TRP A 479 0.62 8.10 9.79
N MET A 480 1.17 6.99 10.25
CA MET A 480 0.34 5.91 10.80
C MET A 480 -0.30 6.36 12.13
N PRO A 481 -1.45 5.81 12.54
CA PRO A 481 -2.08 6.18 13.81
C PRO A 481 -1.16 6.01 15.04
N SER A 482 -0.34 4.96 15.07
CA SER A 482 0.65 4.75 16.13
C SER A 482 1.68 5.86 16.22
N THR A 483 2.16 6.34 15.07
CA THR A 483 3.10 7.47 14.98
C THR A 483 2.40 8.78 15.36
N ALA A 484 1.17 9.00 14.89
CA ALA A 484 0.39 10.20 15.17
C ALA A 484 -0.02 10.35 16.64
N ASP A 485 -0.05 9.31 17.45
CA ASP A 485 -0.36 9.40 18.88
C ASP A 485 0.85 9.81 19.75
N ASN A 486 2.00 10.11 19.12
CA ASN A 486 3.20 10.61 19.81
C ASN A 486 3.06 12.12 20.09
N GLU A 487 3.04 12.50 21.38
CA GLU A 487 2.83 13.87 21.81
C GLU A 487 4.00 14.81 21.40
N THR A 488 5.24 14.36 21.54
CA THR A 488 6.43 15.16 21.18
C THR A 488 6.45 15.42 19.67
N LEU A 489 6.18 14.39 18.86
CA LEU A 489 6.05 14.54 17.40
C LEU A 489 4.95 15.56 17.03
N CYS A 490 3.77 15.40 17.59
CA CYS A 490 2.65 16.33 17.33
C CYS A 490 3.03 17.77 17.65
N ARG A 491 3.61 18.00 18.83
CA ARG A 491 3.97 19.34 19.29
C ARG A 491 5.06 19.97 18.42
N VAL A 492 6.05 19.21 18.02
CA VAL A 492 7.11 19.71 17.12
C VAL A 492 6.57 19.97 15.73
N ALA A 493 5.92 18.98 15.12
CA ALA A 493 5.37 19.10 13.76
C ALA A 493 4.36 20.26 13.66
N GLY A 494 3.60 20.52 14.74
CA GLY A 494 2.67 21.63 14.83
C GLY A 494 3.29 23.03 14.69
N ARG A 495 4.63 23.15 14.82
CA ARG A 495 5.36 24.42 14.62
C ARG A 495 5.86 24.60 13.18
N HIS A 496 5.93 23.53 12.40
CA HIS A 496 6.60 23.53 11.08
C HIS A 496 5.69 23.25 9.90
N LEU A 497 4.55 22.61 10.15
CA LEU A 497 3.61 22.17 9.11
C LEU A 497 2.39 23.08 9.03
N ASP A 498 1.73 23.12 7.86
CA ASP A 498 0.47 23.83 7.68
C ASP A 498 -0.74 22.93 8.02
N ALA A 499 -0.61 21.63 7.78
CA ALA A 499 -1.61 20.63 8.12
C ALA A 499 -0.94 19.31 8.53
N ILE A 500 -1.68 18.48 9.25
CA ILE A 500 -1.26 17.12 9.60
C ILE A 500 -1.95 16.14 8.68
N SER A 501 -1.21 15.17 8.15
CA SER A 501 -1.76 14.07 7.38
C SER A 501 -1.62 12.72 8.11
N ILE A 502 -2.68 11.91 8.06
CA ILE A 502 -2.74 10.60 8.71
C ILE A 502 -3.29 9.58 7.73
N ASN A 503 -2.56 8.49 7.49
CA ASN A 503 -3.06 7.31 6.80
C ASN A 503 -3.98 6.56 7.78
N TYR A 504 -5.27 6.91 7.74
CA TYR A 504 -6.19 6.54 8.81
C TYR A 504 -7.16 5.45 8.35
N TYR A 505 -6.71 4.23 8.43
CA TYR A 505 -7.53 3.05 8.17
C TYR A 505 -8.34 2.69 9.41
N ALA A 506 -9.66 2.75 9.33
CA ALA A 506 -10.56 2.44 10.45
C ALA A 506 -11.92 1.95 9.98
N ARG A 507 -12.51 0.97 10.66
CA ARG A 507 -13.94 0.62 10.46
C ARG A 507 -14.83 1.74 10.95
N GLU A 508 -14.51 2.27 12.11
CA GLU A 508 -15.18 3.41 12.74
C GLU A 508 -14.12 4.40 13.22
N ILE A 509 -14.42 5.68 13.11
CA ILE A 509 -13.50 6.76 13.48
C ILE A 509 -13.41 6.87 15.00
N ASP A 510 -12.22 6.68 15.56
CA ASP A 510 -11.92 7.06 16.95
C ASP A 510 -11.80 8.57 17.05
N ARG A 511 -12.91 9.21 17.43
CA ARG A 511 -13.01 10.67 17.57
C ARG A 511 -12.07 11.20 18.65
N ALA A 512 -11.89 10.46 19.74
CA ALA A 512 -11.01 10.86 20.83
C ALA A 512 -9.54 10.89 20.38
N PHE A 513 -9.11 9.92 19.59
CA PHE A 513 -7.77 9.88 19.02
C PHE A 513 -7.51 11.08 18.11
N VAL A 514 -8.35 11.31 17.10
CA VAL A 514 -8.10 12.41 16.14
C VAL A 514 -8.21 13.79 16.78
N GLN A 515 -9.08 13.94 17.81
CA GLN A 515 -9.18 15.15 18.63
C GLN A 515 -7.92 15.38 19.45
N ARG A 516 -7.34 14.32 20.02
CA ARG A 516 -6.10 14.38 20.79
C ARG A 516 -4.92 14.80 19.91
N VAL A 517 -4.82 14.24 18.69
CA VAL A 517 -3.81 14.69 17.71
C VAL A 517 -4.00 16.16 17.36
N TYR A 518 -5.23 16.60 17.08
CA TYR A 518 -5.56 18.01 16.82
C TYR A 518 -5.11 18.93 17.96
N ALA A 519 -5.41 18.57 19.20
CA ALA A 519 -5.00 19.37 20.36
C ALA A 519 -3.47 19.42 20.53
N ARG A 520 -2.78 18.28 20.38
CA ARG A 520 -1.33 18.18 20.57
C ARG A 520 -0.53 18.91 19.48
N THR A 521 -1.10 19.09 18.30
CA THR A 521 -0.47 19.84 17.20
C THR A 521 -0.74 21.34 17.26
N GLY A 522 -1.29 21.84 18.38
CA GLY A 522 -1.66 23.25 18.52
C GLY A 522 -2.86 23.66 17.68
N GLY A 523 -3.68 22.70 17.28
CA GLY A 523 -4.90 22.95 16.52
C GLY A 523 -4.69 23.04 15.00
N LEU A 524 -3.72 22.32 14.44
CA LEU A 524 -3.57 22.23 12.99
C LEU A 524 -4.68 21.39 12.35
N PRO A 525 -5.21 21.79 11.20
CA PRO A 525 -6.17 20.99 10.47
C PRO A 525 -5.56 19.66 9.98
N GLN A 526 -6.43 18.69 9.75
CA GLN A 526 -6.02 17.34 9.34
C GLN A 526 -6.51 17.00 7.93
N ILE A 527 -5.69 16.23 7.20
CA ILE A 527 -6.08 15.48 6.02
C ILE A 527 -5.93 14.00 6.36
N TRP A 528 -6.99 13.21 6.22
CA TRP A 528 -6.86 11.77 6.34
C TRP A 528 -6.47 11.21 4.98
N SER A 529 -5.17 11.07 4.82
CA SER A 529 -4.47 11.00 3.55
C SER A 529 -4.45 9.62 2.91
N GLU A 530 -5.00 8.60 3.58
CA GLU A 530 -5.11 7.28 2.99
C GLU A 530 -6.14 6.42 3.75
N PHE A 531 -7.11 5.87 3.02
CA PHE A 531 -8.01 4.84 3.51
C PHE A 531 -8.71 4.14 2.35
N PHE A 532 -9.13 2.89 2.56
CA PHE A 532 -10.07 2.19 1.70
C PHE A 532 -10.81 1.08 2.48
N TYR A 533 -11.82 0.55 1.85
CA TYR A 533 -12.48 -0.70 2.21
C TYR A 533 -12.42 -1.63 1.01
N SER A 534 -12.30 -2.94 1.23
CA SER A 534 -12.34 -3.93 0.17
C SER A 534 -13.68 -4.67 0.13
N ALA A 535 -14.00 -5.26 -1.01
CA ALA A 535 -15.04 -6.29 -1.15
C ALA A 535 -14.45 -7.42 -1.99
N GLY A 536 -13.49 -8.13 -1.40
CA GLY A 536 -12.67 -9.12 -2.07
C GLY A 536 -13.48 -10.23 -2.76
N ARG A 537 -14.67 -10.58 -2.25
CA ARG A 537 -15.56 -11.55 -2.89
C ARG A 537 -16.14 -11.09 -4.22
N GLU A 538 -16.28 -9.77 -4.39
CA GLU A 538 -16.84 -9.15 -5.61
C GLU A 538 -15.75 -8.49 -6.49
N SER A 539 -14.50 -8.93 -6.38
CA SER A 539 -13.40 -8.39 -7.16
C SER A 539 -12.42 -9.47 -7.62
N ASN A 540 -11.53 -9.11 -8.54
CA ASN A 540 -10.44 -9.94 -9.01
C ASN A 540 -9.37 -10.21 -7.94
N VAL A 541 -9.27 -9.35 -6.93
CA VAL A 541 -8.17 -9.26 -5.97
C VAL A 541 -8.63 -9.53 -4.55
N GLY A 542 -7.66 -9.65 -3.63
CA GLY A 542 -7.91 -10.07 -2.26
C GLY A 542 -8.63 -9.07 -1.37
N PRO A 543 -9.11 -9.52 -0.24
CA PRO A 543 -9.64 -8.68 0.81
C PRO A 543 -8.52 -8.03 1.63
N PHE A 544 -8.82 -6.88 2.18
CA PHE A 544 -8.03 -6.18 3.19
C PHE A 544 -8.68 -6.34 4.57
N THR A 545 -8.01 -5.96 5.65
CA THR A 545 -8.53 -6.06 7.03
C THR A 545 -9.93 -5.45 7.21
N PHE A 546 -10.24 -4.37 6.48
CA PHE A 546 -11.56 -3.74 6.50
C PHE A 546 -12.42 -4.19 5.31
N ASP A 547 -12.47 -5.50 5.08
CA ASP A 547 -13.31 -6.09 4.06
C ASP A 547 -14.81 -6.01 4.43
N VAL A 548 -15.63 -5.79 3.42
CA VAL A 548 -17.09 -5.73 3.50
C VAL A 548 -17.72 -6.65 2.46
N PRO A 549 -18.98 -7.07 2.61
CA PRO A 549 -19.54 -8.13 1.77
C PRO A 549 -19.65 -7.78 0.29
N THR A 550 -19.91 -6.51 -0.05
CA THR A 550 -20.28 -6.10 -1.42
C THR A 550 -19.69 -4.75 -1.79
N GLN A 551 -19.63 -4.44 -3.08
CA GLN A 551 -19.25 -3.11 -3.57
C GLN A 551 -20.22 -2.00 -3.12
N ARG A 552 -21.49 -2.32 -2.90
CA ARG A 552 -22.45 -1.42 -2.27
C ARG A 552 -22.05 -1.08 -0.83
N ALA A 553 -21.71 -2.11 -0.04
CA ALA A 553 -21.26 -1.93 1.34
C ALA A 553 -19.95 -1.11 1.42
N ARG A 554 -19.06 -1.19 0.39
CA ARG A 554 -17.88 -0.31 0.26
C ARG A 554 -18.32 1.17 0.15
N GLY A 555 -19.29 1.46 -0.71
CA GLY A 555 -19.83 2.82 -0.86
C GLY A 555 -20.49 3.35 0.42
N GLU A 556 -21.20 2.50 1.16
CA GLU A 556 -21.79 2.83 2.46
C GLU A 556 -20.71 3.10 3.52
N ALA A 557 -19.66 2.27 3.57
CA ALA A 557 -18.54 2.44 4.48
C ALA A 557 -17.79 3.75 4.18
N TYR A 558 -17.50 4.05 2.91
CA TYR A 558 -16.99 5.33 2.48
C TYR A 558 -17.85 6.49 2.97
N GLY A 559 -19.18 6.39 2.80
CA GLY A 559 -20.12 7.42 3.23
C GLY A 559 -20.09 7.69 4.73
N ARG A 560 -19.95 6.64 5.56
CA ARG A 560 -19.80 6.79 7.03
C ARG A 560 -18.48 7.50 7.37
N TYR A 561 -17.40 7.11 6.72
CA TYR A 561 -16.06 7.66 6.94
C TYR A 561 -15.99 9.16 6.60
N VAL A 562 -16.38 9.56 5.39
CA VAL A 562 -16.30 10.98 4.98
C VAL A 562 -17.28 11.87 5.75
N LYS A 563 -18.45 11.33 6.15
CA LYS A 563 -19.37 12.03 7.04
C LYS A 563 -18.74 12.29 8.41
N ALA A 564 -18.05 11.30 8.97
CA ALA A 564 -17.34 11.48 10.23
C ALA A 564 -16.23 12.53 10.08
N ALA A 565 -15.41 12.45 9.01
CA ALA A 565 -14.34 13.39 8.73
C ALA A 565 -14.84 14.85 8.68
N VAL A 566 -15.80 15.15 7.82
CA VAL A 566 -16.30 16.53 7.66
C VAL A 566 -16.98 17.08 8.93
N SER A 567 -17.53 16.19 9.79
CA SER A 567 -18.19 16.57 11.04
C SER A 567 -17.22 16.98 12.14
N MET A 568 -15.91 16.71 12.00
CA MET A 568 -14.90 17.11 13.00
C MET A 568 -14.62 18.62 12.97
N GLY A 569 -14.89 19.32 11.89
CA GLY A 569 -14.63 20.75 11.74
C GLY A 569 -13.17 21.12 11.51
N PHE A 570 -12.22 20.29 11.92
CA PHE A 570 -10.78 20.46 11.68
C PHE A 570 -10.21 19.49 10.62
N VAL A 571 -10.99 18.55 10.14
CA VAL A 571 -10.60 17.72 8.97
C VAL A 571 -11.01 18.46 7.71
N VAL A 572 -10.06 18.73 6.84
CA VAL A 572 -10.23 19.54 5.62
C VAL A 572 -10.12 18.70 4.34
N GLY A 573 -9.85 17.42 4.46
CA GLY A 573 -9.81 16.51 3.31
C GLY A 573 -9.63 15.06 3.69
N VAL A 574 -9.92 14.21 2.71
CA VAL A 574 -9.70 12.76 2.76
C VAL A 574 -9.23 12.25 1.40
N GLU A 575 -8.42 11.18 1.36
CA GLU A 575 -7.96 10.56 0.12
C GLU A 575 -8.30 9.07 0.10
N TRP A 576 -9.01 8.64 -0.94
CA TRP A 576 -9.29 7.24 -1.21
C TRP A 576 -8.07 6.54 -1.84
N PHE A 577 -7.67 5.44 -1.31
CA PHE A 577 -6.59 4.60 -1.83
C PHE A 577 -7.19 3.35 -2.48
N THR A 578 -7.20 3.13 -3.80
CA THR A 578 -6.55 3.78 -4.96
C THR A 578 -7.57 4.01 -6.11
N LEU A 579 -7.10 4.53 -7.28
CA LEU A 579 -7.95 4.62 -8.46
C LEU A 579 -8.19 3.25 -9.12
N ILE A 580 -7.15 2.43 -9.21
CA ILE A 580 -7.15 1.13 -9.89
C ILE A 580 -6.82 0.06 -8.83
N ASP A 581 -7.45 -1.10 -8.91
CA ASP A 581 -7.07 -2.24 -8.06
C ASP A 581 -5.58 -2.56 -8.16
N GLN A 582 -5.03 -3.00 -7.07
CA GLN A 582 -3.66 -3.52 -7.05
C GLN A 582 -3.54 -4.75 -7.94
N ALA A 583 -2.33 -5.03 -8.43
CA ALA A 583 -2.08 -6.20 -9.25
C ALA A 583 -2.40 -7.49 -8.47
N ALA A 584 -3.18 -8.38 -9.06
CA ALA A 584 -3.65 -9.60 -8.37
C ALA A 584 -2.52 -10.56 -7.97
N THR A 585 -1.35 -10.46 -8.58
CA THR A 585 -0.15 -11.23 -8.25
C THR A 585 0.89 -10.45 -7.44
N GLY A 586 0.45 -9.38 -6.78
CA GLY A 586 1.28 -8.54 -5.92
C GLY A 586 1.87 -7.32 -6.63
N ARG A 587 1.97 -6.20 -5.93
CA ARG A 587 2.62 -4.98 -6.42
C ARG A 587 4.09 -5.24 -6.73
N PHE A 588 4.58 -4.75 -7.87
CA PHE A 588 5.91 -5.08 -8.40
C PHE A 588 7.07 -4.80 -7.43
N PHE A 589 7.01 -3.71 -6.67
CA PHE A 589 8.09 -3.32 -5.74
C PHE A 589 8.08 -4.10 -4.41
N GLN A 590 7.03 -4.85 -4.14
CA GLN A 590 6.93 -5.73 -2.96
C GLN A 590 7.21 -7.20 -3.31
N GLY A 591 7.37 -7.52 -4.59
CA GLY A 591 7.62 -8.87 -5.06
C GLY A 591 6.39 -9.78 -4.98
N VAL A 592 6.65 -11.08 -4.96
CA VAL A 592 5.64 -12.15 -5.06
C VAL A 592 4.61 -12.13 -3.92
N GLY A 593 5.00 -11.73 -2.73
CA GLY A 593 4.11 -11.57 -1.56
C GLY A 593 3.53 -10.17 -1.41
N GLY A 594 3.64 -9.34 -2.44
CA GLY A 594 3.15 -7.97 -2.40
C GLY A 594 1.65 -7.87 -2.24
N GLU A 595 1.21 -6.71 -1.79
CA GLU A 595 -0.21 -6.41 -1.65
C GLU A 595 -0.98 -6.65 -2.95
N SER A 596 -2.19 -7.19 -2.84
CA SER A 596 -3.08 -7.51 -3.95
C SER A 596 -4.53 -7.32 -3.53
N TYR A 597 -4.86 -6.12 -3.05
CA TYR A 597 -6.15 -5.82 -2.45
C TYR A 597 -7.12 -5.13 -3.42
N ASN A 598 -8.42 -5.29 -3.18
CA ASN A 598 -9.47 -4.53 -3.85
C ASN A 598 -9.52 -3.09 -3.30
N THR A 599 -8.55 -2.30 -3.72
CA THR A 599 -8.43 -0.89 -3.36
C THR A 599 -9.15 0.02 -4.34
N GLY A 600 -9.20 -0.37 -5.61
CA GLY A 600 -9.59 0.44 -6.74
C GLY A 600 -11.04 0.90 -6.78
N LEU A 601 -11.24 2.01 -7.44
CA LEU A 601 -12.53 2.42 -8.01
C LEU A 601 -12.81 1.68 -9.32
N LEU A 602 -11.73 1.26 -9.99
CA LEU A 602 -11.70 0.55 -11.26
C LEU A 602 -11.04 -0.81 -11.10
N SER A 603 -11.57 -1.82 -11.78
CA SER A 603 -10.96 -3.15 -11.88
C SER A 603 -9.78 -3.15 -12.87
N VAL A 604 -9.04 -4.27 -12.92
CA VAL A 604 -7.97 -4.50 -13.91
C VAL A 604 -8.44 -4.37 -15.37
N THR A 605 -9.73 -4.54 -15.63
CA THR A 605 -10.35 -4.42 -16.96
C THR A 605 -10.94 -3.03 -17.22
N ASP A 606 -10.57 -2.03 -16.41
CA ASP A 606 -11.06 -0.65 -16.49
C ASP A 606 -12.59 -0.53 -16.32
N ARG A 607 -13.22 -1.50 -15.64
CA ARG A 607 -14.64 -1.46 -15.29
C ARG A 607 -14.85 -0.75 -13.95
N PRO A 608 -15.82 0.19 -13.86
CA PRO A 608 -16.16 0.81 -12.58
C PRO A 608 -16.92 -0.16 -11.69
N TYR A 609 -16.61 -0.16 -10.41
CA TYR A 609 -17.45 -0.78 -9.38
C TYR A 609 -18.70 0.08 -9.15
N ARG A 610 -19.72 -0.09 -9.99
CA ARG A 610 -20.86 0.86 -10.14
C ARG A 610 -21.57 1.20 -8.83
N ASP A 611 -21.79 0.22 -7.97
CA ASP A 611 -22.44 0.43 -6.67
C ASP A 611 -21.57 1.26 -5.73
N LEU A 612 -20.25 1.02 -5.72
CA LEU A 612 -19.28 1.83 -5.00
C LEU A 612 -19.30 3.28 -5.48
N TRP A 613 -19.20 3.51 -6.79
CA TRP A 613 -19.23 4.86 -7.38
C TRP A 613 -20.51 5.61 -7.05
N THR A 614 -21.66 4.92 -7.07
CA THR A 614 -22.95 5.50 -6.72
C THR A 614 -22.99 5.91 -5.26
N GLY A 615 -22.53 5.06 -4.35
CA GLY A 615 -22.43 5.36 -2.92
C GLY A 615 -21.49 6.53 -2.62
N MET A 616 -20.33 6.56 -3.30
CA MET A 616 -19.37 7.67 -3.17
C MET A 616 -19.94 8.99 -3.65
N ARG A 617 -20.60 9.02 -4.83
CA ARG A 617 -21.30 10.21 -5.31
C ARG A 617 -22.29 10.73 -4.28
N ASP A 618 -23.12 9.88 -3.70
CA ASP A 618 -24.13 10.27 -2.74
C ASP A 618 -23.53 10.79 -1.42
N ALA A 619 -22.41 10.23 -1.01
CA ALA A 619 -21.64 10.70 0.13
C ALA A 619 -21.02 12.09 -0.15
N ASN A 620 -20.35 12.25 -1.28
CA ASN A 620 -19.70 13.51 -1.67
C ASN A 620 -20.71 14.66 -1.85
N LEU A 621 -21.92 14.37 -2.37
CA LEU A 621 -23.01 15.36 -2.40
C LEU A 621 -23.39 15.88 -1.01
N LYS A 622 -23.34 15.03 0.01
CA LYS A 622 -23.62 15.42 1.40
C LYS A 622 -22.46 16.25 1.97
N VAL A 623 -21.21 15.80 1.74
CA VAL A 623 -20.01 16.52 2.20
C VAL A 623 -19.98 17.95 1.65
N ILE A 624 -20.09 18.10 0.33
CA ILE A 624 -20.10 19.43 -0.31
C ILE A 624 -21.29 20.27 0.18
N GLY A 625 -22.43 19.63 0.43
CA GLY A 625 -23.60 20.30 1.03
C GLY A 625 -23.36 20.92 2.41
N THR A 626 -22.41 20.40 3.19
CA THR A 626 -22.06 20.95 4.51
C THR A 626 -21.20 22.22 4.44
N LEU A 627 -20.65 22.53 3.27
CA LEU A 627 -19.83 23.73 3.05
C LEU A 627 -20.68 24.94 2.61
N LYS A 628 -21.97 24.73 2.28
CA LYS A 628 -22.87 25.79 1.80
C LYS A 628 -23.19 26.81 2.88
#